data_5fbd8359c739e33915d088bc330db727
#
_entry.id   5fbd8359c739e33915d088bc330db727
#
_cell.length_a   1.000
_cell.length_b   1.000
_cell.length_c   1.000
_cell.angle_alpha   90.00
_cell.angle_beta   90.00
_cell.angle_gamma   90.00
#
_symmetry.space_group_name_H-M   'P 1'
#
loop_
_entity.id
_entity.type
_entity.pdbx_description
1 polymer ?
#
loop_
_entity_poly.entity_id
_entity_poly.type
_entity_poly.pdbx_seq_one_letter_code
_entity_poly.pdbx_strand_id
1 'polypeptide(L)'
;MFVSMNWINEYVDLSGLNIEELIHRFTLSTAEVEDIYYKGNDIKNVVAGKIISVENHPNSKKLHLLKVDVGSKVLDIVCGAPNVREGMVVPVAMAGGRVCAGEITNAVVAGYESFGMCCAESELGISDDHSGLMEIFEDVALGTDICDIYPIKDIIFEVDNKSLTNRPDLWGHYGIAREFSAITKRPLKALDIDMSEYDGEEIPVEIKSVAVYRYSALRINNIKKTVSPVAMRIRLFYC
;
A
#
# COMPACT_ATOMS: atom_id res chain seq x y z
N MET A 1 0.95 -1.06 18.86
CA MET A 1 0.20 -1.64 17.72
C MET A 1 -0.09 -0.53 16.73
N PHE A 2 0.30 -0.71 15.47
CA PHE A 2 0.03 0.28 14.42
C PHE A 2 -1.38 0.10 13.85
N VAL A 3 -2.07 1.21 13.63
CA VAL A 3 -3.46 1.23 13.17
C VAL A 3 -3.62 2.25 12.05
N SER A 4 -4.14 1.79 10.91
CA SER A 4 -4.38 2.58 9.70
C SER A 4 -5.74 3.26 9.76
N MET A 5 -5.76 4.58 9.58
CA MET A 5 -7.02 5.36 9.48
C MET A 5 -7.77 5.06 8.18
N ASN A 6 -7.08 4.83 7.08
CA ASN A 6 -7.73 4.39 5.83
C ASN A 6 -8.46 3.07 6.02
N TRP A 7 -7.84 2.11 6.71
CA TRP A 7 -8.46 0.81 6.97
C TRP A 7 -9.66 0.91 7.91
N ILE A 8 -9.56 1.76 8.95
CA ILE A 8 -10.72 2.03 9.82
C ILE A 8 -11.86 2.68 9.05
N ASN A 9 -11.55 3.61 8.13
CA ASN A 9 -12.57 4.32 7.35
C ASN A 9 -13.38 3.39 6.41
N GLU A 10 -12.89 2.18 6.12
CA GLU A 10 -13.67 1.17 5.41
C GLU A 10 -14.86 0.66 6.23
N TYR A 11 -14.72 0.64 7.56
CA TYR A 11 -15.74 0.12 8.48
C TYR A 11 -16.62 1.21 9.09
N VAL A 12 -16.09 2.42 9.27
CA VAL A 12 -16.83 3.56 9.79
C VAL A 12 -16.43 4.80 8.99
N ASP A 13 -17.40 5.46 8.38
CA ASP A 13 -17.12 6.67 7.59
C ASP A 13 -16.64 7.81 8.51
N LEU A 14 -15.37 8.19 8.38
CA LEU A 14 -14.73 9.26 9.15
C LEU A 14 -14.55 10.54 8.33
N SER A 15 -15.10 10.61 7.12
CA SER A 15 -15.00 11.77 6.24
C SER A 15 -15.49 13.05 6.90
N GLY A 16 -14.77 14.14 6.68
CA GLY A 16 -15.10 15.47 7.23
C GLY A 16 -14.79 15.64 8.72
N LEU A 17 -14.22 14.65 9.40
CA LEU A 17 -13.74 14.79 10.77
C LEU A 17 -12.27 15.21 10.81
N ASN A 18 -11.90 15.93 11.87
CA ASN A 18 -10.48 16.17 12.18
C ASN A 18 -9.90 14.89 12.80
N ILE A 19 -8.99 14.25 12.07
CA ILE A 19 -8.42 12.96 12.49
C ILE A 19 -7.57 13.06 13.74
N GLU A 20 -6.80 14.15 13.92
CA GLU A 20 -5.98 14.35 15.11
C GLU A 20 -6.86 14.51 16.37
N GLU A 21 -7.94 15.29 16.28
CA GLU A 21 -8.91 15.43 17.35
C GLU A 21 -9.58 14.09 17.67
N LEU A 22 -9.89 13.31 16.64
CA LEU A 22 -10.51 12.00 16.80
C LEU A 22 -9.56 11.01 17.50
N ILE A 23 -8.28 10.98 17.13
CA ILE A 23 -7.25 10.18 17.80
C ILE A 23 -7.06 10.63 19.24
N HIS A 24 -7.07 11.95 19.49
CA HIS A 24 -7.01 12.48 20.85
C HIS A 24 -8.21 12.03 21.70
N ARG A 25 -9.42 12.04 21.16
CA ARG A 25 -10.62 11.51 21.84
C ARG A 25 -10.50 10.02 22.11
N PHE A 26 -9.93 9.25 21.19
CA PHE A 26 -9.65 7.82 21.38
C PHE A 26 -8.67 7.61 22.55
N THR A 27 -7.60 8.42 22.65
CA THR A 27 -6.66 8.39 23.78
C THR A 27 -7.37 8.65 25.11
N LEU A 28 -8.26 9.61 25.16
CA LEU A 28 -8.97 9.97 26.41
C LEU A 28 -10.01 8.94 26.85
N SER A 29 -10.55 8.15 25.92
CA SER A 29 -11.70 7.27 26.20
C SER A 29 -11.38 5.79 26.17
N THR A 30 -10.31 5.37 25.49
CA THR A 30 -10.11 3.97 25.14
C THR A 30 -8.71 3.47 25.46
N ALA A 31 -7.68 3.99 24.79
CA ALA A 31 -6.30 3.54 24.95
C ALA A 31 -5.29 4.63 24.56
N GLU A 32 -4.14 4.61 25.21
CA GLU A 32 -3.05 5.56 24.96
C GLU A 32 -2.52 5.41 23.53
N VAL A 33 -2.39 6.54 22.83
CA VAL A 33 -1.71 6.65 21.54
C VAL A 33 -0.34 7.26 21.76
N GLU A 34 0.71 6.53 21.37
CA GLU A 34 2.11 6.94 21.59
C GLU A 34 2.56 7.92 20.50
N ASP A 35 2.28 7.59 19.23
CA ASP A 35 2.72 8.38 18.08
C ASP A 35 1.72 8.38 16.92
N ILE A 36 1.84 9.37 16.03
CA ILE A 36 1.06 9.51 14.81
C ILE A 36 2.01 9.70 13.62
N TYR A 37 1.90 8.85 12.61
CA TYR A 37 2.74 8.84 11.41
C TYR A 37 1.91 9.20 10.18
N TYR A 38 2.38 10.18 9.41
CA TYR A 38 1.77 10.59 8.16
C TYR A 38 2.52 9.94 7.00
N LYS A 39 1.98 8.84 6.48
CA LYS A 39 2.57 8.10 5.37
C LYS A 39 2.22 8.75 4.03
N GLY A 40 3.16 8.71 3.08
CA GLY A 40 2.96 9.14 1.70
C GLY A 40 2.77 10.63 1.47
N ASN A 41 2.83 11.49 2.49
CA ASN A 41 2.66 12.94 2.35
C ASN A 41 3.78 13.59 1.51
N ASP A 42 4.95 12.99 1.51
CA ASP A 42 6.10 13.43 0.73
C ASP A 42 6.06 12.98 -0.74
N ILE A 43 5.18 12.04 -1.10
CA ILE A 43 5.05 11.56 -2.47
C ILE A 43 4.23 12.56 -3.28
N LYS A 44 4.88 13.18 -4.29
CA LYS A 44 4.27 14.23 -5.12
C LYS A 44 4.74 14.10 -6.57
N ASN A 45 3.84 14.35 -7.51
CA ASN A 45 4.12 14.36 -8.94
C ASN A 45 4.80 13.05 -9.41
N VAL A 46 4.28 11.92 -8.89
CA VAL A 46 4.63 10.56 -9.31
C VAL A 46 3.42 9.98 -10.04
N VAL A 47 3.59 9.61 -11.28
CA VAL A 47 2.49 9.21 -12.17
C VAL A 47 2.75 7.85 -12.80
N ALA A 48 1.69 7.18 -13.26
CA ALA A 48 1.81 5.97 -14.07
C ALA A 48 2.42 6.31 -15.43
N GLY A 49 3.51 5.64 -15.79
CA GLY A 49 4.17 5.79 -17.09
C GLY A 49 4.49 4.45 -17.70
N LYS A 50 4.40 4.36 -19.05
CA LYS A 50 4.69 3.15 -19.82
C LYS A 50 6.05 3.25 -20.47
N ILE A 51 6.90 2.25 -20.25
CA ILE A 51 8.19 2.12 -20.93
C ILE A 51 7.93 1.71 -22.38
N ILE A 52 8.24 2.58 -23.33
CA ILE A 52 8.02 2.35 -24.76
C ILE A 52 9.28 1.91 -25.51
N SER A 53 10.48 2.20 -24.97
CA SER A 53 11.73 1.62 -25.49
C SER A 53 12.76 1.47 -24.37
N VAL A 54 13.62 0.47 -24.55
CA VAL A 54 14.75 0.15 -23.65
C VAL A 54 16.00 -0.03 -24.48
N GLU A 55 17.00 0.80 -24.27
CA GLU A 55 18.31 0.68 -24.90
C GLU A 55 19.40 0.50 -23.85
N ASN A 56 20.41 -0.30 -24.14
CA ASN A 56 21.55 -0.44 -23.24
C ASN A 56 22.42 0.81 -23.28
N HIS A 57 22.82 1.29 -22.10
CA HIS A 57 23.73 2.41 -22.02
C HIS A 57 25.11 2.05 -22.59
N PRO A 58 25.69 2.82 -23.55
CA PRO A 58 26.91 2.42 -24.27
C PRO A 58 28.14 2.28 -23.36
N ASN A 59 28.19 3.01 -22.26
CA ASN A 59 29.32 3.05 -21.35
C ASN A 59 29.04 2.40 -19.97
N SER A 60 27.89 1.70 -19.82
CA SER A 60 27.54 1.04 -18.56
C SER A 60 26.81 -0.27 -18.81
N LYS A 61 27.24 -1.33 -18.12
CA LYS A 61 26.57 -2.64 -18.19
C LYS A 61 25.30 -2.72 -17.33
N LYS A 62 25.05 -1.71 -16.45
CA LYS A 62 23.95 -1.71 -15.48
C LYS A 62 22.87 -0.68 -15.82
N LEU A 63 23.19 0.30 -16.67
CA LEU A 63 22.26 1.37 -16.98
C LEU A 63 21.55 1.12 -18.30
N HIS A 64 20.32 1.57 -18.37
CA HIS A 64 19.45 1.54 -19.54
C HIS A 64 18.96 2.96 -19.83
N LEU A 65 18.85 3.27 -21.12
CA LEU A 65 18.22 4.49 -21.62
C LEU A 65 16.79 4.15 -21.98
N LEU A 66 15.85 4.79 -21.30
CA LEU A 66 14.43 4.52 -21.44
C LEU A 66 13.71 5.66 -22.11
N LYS A 67 12.74 5.35 -22.95
CA LYS A 67 11.67 6.29 -23.31
C LYS A 67 10.40 5.87 -22.58
N VAL A 68 9.85 6.79 -21.80
CA VAL A 68 8.70 6.52 -20.94
C VAL A 68 7.58 7.50 -21.28
N ASP A 69 6.45 6.95 -21.73
CA ASP A 69 5.23 7.72 -21.98
C ASP A 69 4.45 7.91 -20.67
N VAL A 70 4.26 9.16 -20.28
CA VAL A 70 3.47 9.56 -19.10
C VAL A 70 2.12 10.17 -19.49
N GLY A 71 1.61 9.85 -20.68
CA GLY A 71 0.33 10.31 -21.23
C GLY A 71 0.39 11.71 -21.84
N SER A 72 0.98 12.68 -21.18
CA SER A 72 1.12 14.05 -21.68
C SER A 72 2.37 14.28 -22.52
N LYS A 73 3.39 13.46 -22.35
CA LYS A 73 4.69 13.55 -23.03
C LYS A 73 5.47 12.23 -22.88
N VAL A 74 6.51 12.10 -23.69
CA VAL A 74 7.52 11.03 -23.56
C VAL A 74 8.77 11.62 -22.91
N LEU A 75 9.28 10.92 -21.89
CA LEU A 75 10.47 11.30 -21.13
C LEU A 75 11.62 10.38 -21.48
N ASP A 76 12.82 10.95 -21.63
CA ASP A 76 14.07 10.22 -21.63
C ASP A 76 14.52 10.03 -20.18
N ILE A 77 14.71 8.79 -19.72
CA ILE A 77 15.07 8.45 -18.35
C ILE A 77 16.23 7.45 -18.36
N VAL A 78 17.26 7.71 -17.56
CA VAL A 78 18.33 6.76 -17.30
C VAL A 78 17.97 5.92 -16.09
N CYS A 79 17.95 4.59 -16.24
CA CYS A 79 17.52 3.68 -15.20
C CYS A 79 18.52 2.54 -14.98
N GLY A 80 18.79 2.20 -13.72
CA GLY A 80 19.69 1.09 -13.34
C GLY A 80 18.98 -0.17 -12.85
N ALA A 81 17.67 -0.23 -12.92
CA ALA A 81 16.91 -1.38 -12.42
C ALA A 81 17.07 -2.60 -13.35
N PRO A 82 17.20 -3.81 -12.78
CA PRO A 82 17.47 -5.03 -13.56
C PRO A 82 16.23 -5.61 -14.27
N ASN A 83 15.03 -5.22 -13.86
CA ASN A 83 13.76 -5.77 -14.35
C ASN A 83 13.09 -4.93 -15.46
N VAL A 84 13.81 -3.97 -16.00
CA VAL A 84 13.30 -3.07 -17.04
C VAL A 84 12.97 -3.83 -18.31
N ARG A 85 11.76 -3.59 -18.86
CA ARG A 85 11.34 -4.13 -20.16
C ARG A 85 10.34 -3.21 -20.86
N GLU A 86 10.31 -3.29 -22.18
CA GLU A 86 9.30 -2.59 -22.97
C GLU A 86 7.88 -3.06 -22.63
N GLY A 87 6.94 -2.14 -22.66
CA GLY A 87 5.54 -2.38 -22.33
C GLY A 87 5.22 -2.34 -20.83
N MET A 88 6.21 -2.33 -19.95
CA MET A 88 6.03 -2.26 -18.50
C MET A 88 5.44 -0.91 -18.09
N VAL A 89 4.40 -0.92 -17.24
CA VAL A 89 3.85 0.30 -16.62
C VAL A 89 4.45 0.43 -15.23
N VAL A 90 5.00 1.60 -14.92
CA VAL A 90 5.76 1.86 -13.69
C VAL A 90 5.42 3.23 -13.11
N PRO A 91 5.62 3.44 -11.80
CA PRO A 91 5.59 4.78 -11.23
C PRO A 91 6.77 5.61 -11.74
N VAL A 92 6.48 6.82 -12.20
CA VAL A 92 7.47 7.76 -12.73
C VAL A 92 7.40 9.04 -11.94
N ALA A 93 8.44 9.34 -11.19
CA ALA A 93 8.61 10.64 -10.55
C ALA A 93 9.13 11.65 -11.60
N MET A 94 8.32 12.65 -11.91
CA MET A 94 8.67 13.70 -12.85
C MET A 94 9.56 14.77 -12.18
N ALA A 95 10.26 15.57 -12.97
CA ALA A 95 11.01 16.70 -12.44
C ALA A 95 10.09 17.64 -11.63
N GLY A 96 10.56 18.09 -10.46
CA GLY A 96 9.78 18.82 -9.44
C GLY A 96 8.88 17.90 -8.58
N GLY A 97 8.90 16.60 -8.82
CA GLY A 97 8.25 15.60 -7.98
C GLY A 97 9.11 15.23 -6.76
N ARG A 98 8.50 14.53 -5.82
CA ARG A 98 9.17 14.10 -4.59
C ARG A 98 8.86 12.65 -4.27
N VAL A 99 9.88 11.94 -3.84
CA VAL A 99 9.84 10.57 -3.33
C VAL A 99 10.51 10.51 -1.95
N CYS A 100 10.53 9.37 -1.29
CA CYS A 100 11.16 9.23 0.03
C CYS A 100 12.63 9.70 0.07
N ALA A 101 13.37 9.49 -1.01
CA ALA A 101 14.77 9.93 -1.12
C ALA A 101 14.96 11.44 -1.32
N GLY A 102 13.91 12.20 -1.63
CA GLY A 102 13.95 13.64 -1.84
C GLY A 102 13.26 14.10 -3.12
N GLU A 103 13.60 15.32 -3.53
CA GLU A 103 13.05 15.93 -4.75
C GLU A 103 13.77 15.42 -6.00
N ILE A 104 12.99 15.13 -7.03
CA ILE A 104 13.48 14.68 -8.34
C ILE A 104 13.64 15.89 -9.25
N THR A 105 14.86 16.05 -9.77
CA THR A 105 15.21 17.09 -10.73
C THR A 105 15.76 16.49 -12.01
N ASN A 106 15.78 17.28 -13.08
CA ASN A 106 16.50 16.87 -14.29
C ASN A 106 17.98 16.69 -13.94
N ALA A 107 18.56 15.59 -14.37
CA ALA A 107 19.94 15.24 -14.05
C ALA A 107 20.66 14.68 -15.29
N VAL A 108 21.98 14.79 -15.30
CA VAL A 108 22.83 14.09 -16.26
C VAL A 108 23.42 12.87 -15.56
N VAL A 109 23.03 11.69 -15.99
CA VAL A 109 23.48 10.41 -15.43
C VAL A 109 24.36 9.70 -16.46
N ALA A 110 25.63 9.49 -16.10
CA ALA A 110 26.63 8.86 -16.97
C ALA A 110 26.73 9.47 -18.40
N GLY A 111 26.51 10.79 -18.51
CA GLY A 111 26.60 11.55 -19.77
C GLY A 111 25.28 11.65 -20.57
N TYR A 112 24.18 11.16 -20.06
CA TYR A 112 22.85 11.25 -20.68
C TYR A 112 21.89 12.03 -19.77
N GLU A 113 21.05 12.86 -20.37
CA GLU A 113 20.01 13.58 -19.65
C GLU A 113 18.89 12.64 -19.21
N SER A 114 18.43 12.82 -17.97
CA SER A 114 17.29 12.10 -17.40
C SER A 114 16.26 13.11 -16.89
N PHE A 115 15.05 13.05 -17.43
CA PHE A 115 13.97 14.01 -17.15
C PHE A 115 12.96 13.48 -16.11
N GLY A 116 13.39 12.58 -15.24
CA GLY A 116 12.61 11.97 -14.19
C GLY A 116 13.27 10.68 -13.70
N MET A 117 12.53 9.94 -12.88
CA MET A 117 12.98 8.67 -12.28
C MET A 117 11.85 7.66 -12.28
N CYS A 118 12.11 6.44 -12.79
CA CYS A 118 11.22 5.30 -12.55
C CYS A 118 11.46 4.76 -11.14
N CYS A 119 10.40 4.49 -10.38
CA CYS A 119 10.50 4.21 -8.96
C CYS A 119 10.37 2.72 -8.62
N ALA A 120 11.14 2.29 -7.63
CA ALA A 120 10.92 1.08 -6.87
C ALA A 120 9.86 1.31 -5.76
N GLU A 121 9.41 0.25 -5.10
CA GLU A 121 8.47 0.36 -3.98
C GLU A 121 9.06 1.11 -2.78
N SER A 122 10.34 0.89 -2.49
CA SER A 122 11.04 1.57 -1.40
C SER A 122 11.12 3.08 -1.58
N GLU A 123 11.21 3.56 -2.83
CA GLU A 123 11.25 4.99 -3.14
C GLU A 123 9.89 5.67 -2.91
N LEU A 124 8.82 4.89 -2.94
CA LEU A 124 7.46 5.32 -2.61
C LEU A 124 7.11 5.12 -1.11
N GLY A 125 8.00 4.50 -0.33
CA GLY A 125 7.80 4.24 1.09
C GLY A 125 6.70 3.22 1.39
N ILE A 126 6.46 2.29 0.46
CA ILE A 126 5.40 1.26 0.57
C ILE A 126 5.93 -0.16 0.80
N SER A 127 7.23 -0.34 0.73
CA SER A 127 7.96 -1.54 1.15
C SER A 127 9.45 -1.22 1.28
N ASP A 128 10.25 -2.19 1.76
CA ASP A 128 11.72 -2.12 1.76
C ASP A 128 12.33 -2.69 0.46
N ASP A 129 11.50 -3.10 -0.50
CA ASP A 129 11.98 -3.69 -1.74
C ASP A 129 12.52 -2.63 -2.71
N HIS A 130 13.81 -2.74 -2.99
CA HIS A 130 14.56 -1.94 -3.95
C HIS A 130 15.27 -2.81 -5.01
N SER A 131 14.84 -4.06 -5.16
CA SER A 131 15.45 -5.02 -6.09
C SER A 131 15.19 -4.69 -7.57
N GLY A 132 14.15 -3.87 -7.84
CA GLY A 132 13.76 -3.46 -9.18
C GLY A 132 12.65 -2.40 -9.17
N LEU A 133 12.22 -2.01 -10.37
CA LEU A 133 11.09 -1.09 -10.51
C LEU A 133 9.79 -1.78 -10.05
N MET A 134 8.94 -1.00 -9.39
CA MET A 134 7.56 -1.37 -9.15
C MET A 134 6.80 -1.47 -10.47
N GLU A 135 6.05 -2.53 -10.66
CA GLU A 135 5.17 -2.70 -11.82
C GLU A 135 3.71 -2.46 -11.44
N ILE A 136 3.03 -1.69 -12.25
CA ILE A 136 1.59 -1.42 -12.13
C ILE A 136 0.87 -2.40 -13.06
N PHE A 137 0.06 -3.28 -12.49
CA PHE A 137 -0.70 -4.29 -13.25
C PHE A 137 -2.16 -3.88 -13.48
N GLU A 138 -2.62 -2.84 -12.80
CA GLU A 138 -3.94 -2.28 -12.95
C GLU A 138 -4.08 -1.58 -14.30
N ASP A 139 -5.25 -1.68 -14.91
CA ASP A 139 -5.58 -0.94 -16.14
C ASP A 139 -5.90 0.51 -15.79
N VAL A 140 -4.89 1.36 -15.89
CA VAL A 140 -4.95 2.78 -15.53
C VAL A 140 -4.50 3.66 -16.68
N ALA A 141 -5.07 4.86 -16.79
CA ALA A 141 -4.62 5.85 -17.76
C ALA A 141 -3.18 6.31 -17.43
N LEU A 142 -2.34 6.45 -18.45
CA LEU A 142 -1.01 7.00 -18.27
C LEU A 142 -1.11 8.46 -17.80
N GLY A 143 -0.24 8.83 -16.87
CA GLY A 143 -0.28 10.13 -16.21
C GLY A 143 -1.17 10.22 -14.96
N THR A 144 -1.88 9.14 -14.59
CA THR A 144 -2.62 9.07 -13.32
C THR A 144 -1.65 9.13 -12.14
N ASP A 145 -1.94 9.96 -11.14
CA ASP A 145 -1.14 10.06 -9.91
C ASP A 145 -1.12 8.71 -9.17
N ILE A 146 0.04 8.30 -8.71
CA ILE A 146 0.22 7.00 -8.03
C ILE A 146 -0.61 6.90 -6.74
N CYS A 147 -0.87 8.02 -6.08
CA CYS A 147 -1.70 8.07 -4.88
C CYS A 147 -3.21 7.93 -5.17
N ASP A 148 -3.62 8.11 -6.43
CA ASP A 148 -5.00 7.81 -6.88
C ASP A 148 -5.16 6.33 -7.26
N ILE A 149 -4.05 5.65 -7.60
CA ILE A 149 -4.05 4.22 -7.93
C ILE A 149 -3.96 3.38 -6.64
N TYR A 150 -3.10 3.78 -5.70
CA TYR A 150 -2.81 3.02 -4.49
C TYR A 150 -2.99 3.85 -3.22
N PRO A 151 -3.38 3.23 -2.09
CA PRO A 151 -3.59 3.92 -0.81
C PRO A 151 -2.25 4.24 -0.11
N ILE A 152 -1.36 4.98 -0.82
CA ILE A 152 -0.03 5.36 -0.31
C ILE A 152 -0.13 6.38 0.82
N LYS A 153 -1.09 7.32 0.72
CA LYS A 153 -1.33 8.31 1.77
C LYS A 153 -2.20 7.73 2.85
N ASP A 154 -1.69 7.71 4.07
CA ASP A 154 -2.42 7.22 5.25
C ASP A 154 -1.94 7.94 6.52
N ILE A 155 -2.78 7.92 7.53
CA ILE A 155 -2.42 8.30 8.90
C ILE A 155 -2.40 7.03 9.72
N ILE A 156 -1.21 6.68 10.23
CA ILE A 156 -0.99 5.53 11.09
C ILE A 156 -0.80 6.04 12.51
N PHE A 157 -1.55 5.53 13.46
CA PHE A 157 -1.30 5.83 14.86
C PHE A 157 -0.87 4.59 15.63
N GLU A 158 0.03 4.79 16.59
CA GLU A 158 0.57 3.72 17.42
C GLU A 158 -0.16 3.68 18.76
N VAL A 159 -0.84 2.56 19.01
CA VAL A 159 -1.54 2.34 20.28
C VAL A 159 -0.63 1.57 21.23
N ASP A 160 -0.47 2.04 22.48
CA ASP A 160 0.22 1.30 23.53
C ASP A 160 -0.51 -0.01 23.82
N ASN A 161 0.19 -1.12 23.57
CA ASN A 161 -0.37 -2.45 23.79
C ASN A 161 -0.74 -2.75 25.22
N LYS A 162 -0.08 -2.13 26.19
CA LYS A 162 -0.38 -2.30 27.62
C LYS A 162 -1.75 -1.73 27.98
N SER A 163 -2.16 -0.65 27.29
CA SER A 163 -3.48 -0.04 27.44
C SER A 163 -4.62 -0.92 26.93
N LEU A 164 -4.32 -1.97 26.15
CA LEU A 164 -5.31 -2.86 25.54
C LEU A 164 -5.40 -4.26 26.20
N THR A 165 -4.63 -4.53 27.27
CA THR A 165 -4.54 -5.88 27.85
C THR A 165 -5.88 -6.43 28.37
N ASN A 166 -6.80 -5.58 28.79
CA ASN A 166 -8.15 -5.93 29.22
C ASN A 166 -9.20 -5.86 28.11
N ARG A 167 -8.80 -5.48 26.87
CA ARG A 167 -9.68 -5.26 25.72
C ARG A 167 -9.22 -6.09 24.53
N PRO A 168 -9.36 -7.44 24.58
CA PRO A 168 -8.92 -8.32 23.49
C PRO A 168 -9.66 -8.04 22.18
N ASP A 169 -10.81 -7.41 22.25
CA ASP A 169 -11.61 -6.98 21.11
C ASP A 169 -10.98 -5.83 20.30
N LEU A 170 -10.00 -5.11 20.85
CA LEU A 170 -9.33 -3.97 20.22
C LEU A 170 -7.98 -4.35 19.53
N TRP A 171 -7.63 -5.63 19.50
CA TRP A 171 -6.42 -6.11 18.85
C TRP A 171 -6.59 -6.28 17.33
N GLY A 172 -7.16 -5.30 16.68
CA GLY A 172 -7.35 -5.26 15.24
C GLY A 172 -8.22 -4.11 14.77
N HIS A 173 -8.10 -3.77 13.50
CA HIS A 173 -8.72 -2.60 12.89
C HIS A 173 -10.25 -2.58 13.05
N TYR A 174 -10.93 -3.73 12.94
CA TYR A 174 -12.39 -3.76 13.09
C TYR A 174 -12.85 -3.45 14.51
N GLY A 175 -12.14 -3.95 15.54
CA GLY A 175 -12.41 -3.61 16.92
C GLY A 175 -12.19 -2.13 17.22
N ILE A 176 -11.09 -1.56 16.73
CA ILE A 176 -10.81 -0.13 16.82
C ILE A 176 -11.86 0.70 16.06
N ALA A 177 -12.27 0.26 14.85
CA ALA A 177 -13.34 0.92 14.11
C ALA A 177 -14.66 0.98 14.88
N ARG A 178 -14.97 -0.08 15.65
CA ARG A 178 -16.14 -0.08 16.55
C ARG A 178 -16.03 0.97 17.66
N GLU A 179 -14.85 1.19 18.21
CA GLU A 179 -14.61 2.29 19.16
C GLU A 179 -14.82 3.67 18.50
N PHE A 180 -14.27 3.88 17.30
CA PHE A 180 -14.51 5.11 16.56
C PHE A 180 -15.99 5.31 16.21
N SER A 181 -16.70 4.23 15.89
CA SER A 181 -18.16 4.27 15.72
C SER A 181 -18.86 4.78 17.00
N ALA A 182 -18.49 4.26 18.16
CA ALA A 182 -19.04 4.72 19.44
C ALA A 182 -18.67 6.18 19.76
N ILE A 183 -17.40 6.56 19.56
CA ILE A 183 -16.89 7.92 19.82
C ILE A 183 -17.58 8.96 18.92
N THR A 184 -17.78 8.63 17.62
CA THR A 184 -18.36 9.55 16.63
C THR A 184 -19.87 9.47 16.53
N LYS A 185 -20.48 8.41 17.05
CA LYS A 185 -21.88 8.02 16.87
C LYS A 185 -22.26 7.77 15.41
N ARG A 186 -21.27 7.41 14.58
CA ARG A 186 -21.46 7.01 13.19
C ARG A 186 -21.67 5.50 13.09
N PRO A 187 -22.44 5.00 12.12
CA PRO A 187 -22.73 3.58 11.99
C PRO A 187 -21.46 2.78 11.66
N LEU A 188 -21.28 1.64 12.34
CA LEU A 188 -20.29 0.64 11.97
C LEU A 188 -20.86 -0.24 10.86
N LYS A 189 -20.11 -0.41 9.77
CA LYS A 189 -20.46 -1.37 8.72
C LYS A 189 -20.22 -2.79 9.21
N ALA A 190 -21.16 -3.69 8.93
CA ALA A 190 -20.95 -5.11 9.19
C ALA A 190 -19.81 -5.66 8.33
N LEU A 191 -19.14 -6.71 8.83
CA LEU A 191 -18.22 -7.47 7.98
C LEU A 191 -19.05 -8.19 6.92
N ASP A 192 -18.76 -7.86 5.66
CA ASP A 192 -19.34 -8.58 4.53
C ASP A 192 -18.50 -9.83 4.27
N ILE A 193 -19.05 -10.97 4.63
CA ILE A 193 -18.43 -12.28 4.41
C ILE A 193 -19.29 -12.99 3.37
N ASP A 194 -18.84 -12.94 2.12
CA ASP A 194 -19.49 -13.67 1.05
C ASP A 194 -19.20 -15.18 1.18
N MET A 195 -20.25 -15.94 1.44
CA MET A 195 -20.22 -17.41 1.50
C MET A 195 -20.90 -18.05 0.29
N SER A 196 -21.30 -17.27 -0.70
CA SER A 196 -22.10 -17.72 -1.85
C SER A 196 -21.37 -18.72 -2.76
N GLU A 197 -20.05 -18.68 -2.79
CA GLU A 197 -19.21 -19.58 -3.61
C GLU A 197 -18.77 -20.85 -2.86
N TYR A 198 -19.27 -21.06 -1.64
CA TYR A 198 -18.94 -22.27 -0.91
C TYR A 198 -19.83 -23.44 -1.36
N ASP A 199 -19.31 -24.21 -2.31
CA ASP A 199 -19.92 -25.44 -2.87
C ASP A 199 -19.12 -26.71 -2.54
N GLY A 200 -18.16 -26.57 -1.63
CA GLY A 200 -17.17 -27.62 -1.36
C GLY A 200 -17.74 -28.88 -0.74
N GLU A 201 -17.16 -30.02 -1.10
CA GLU A 201 -17.35 -31.26 -0.41
C GLU A 201 -16.97 -31.14 1.07
N GLU A 202 -17.72 -31.75 1.95
CA GLU A 202 -17.39 -31.83 3.36
C GLU A 202 -16.00 -32.47 3.55
N ILE A 203 -15.15 -31.81 4.31
CA ILE A 203 -13.87 -32.38 4.73
C ILE A 203 -14.13 -33.23 5.97
N PRO A 204 -13.89 -34.55 5.95
CA PRO A 204 -14.10 -35.38 7.12
C PRO A 204 -13.16 -34.95 8.26
N VAL A 205 -13.72 -34.55 9.39
CA VAL A 205 -13.00 -34.15 10.59
C VAL A 205 -13.35 -35.12 11.73
N GLU A 206 -12.34 -35.77 12.30
CA GLU A 206 -12.48 -36.60 13.49
C GLU A 206 -11.80 -35.91 14.68
N ILE A 207 -12.58 -35.61 15.73
CA ILE A 207 -12.08 -35.01 16.97
C ILE A 207 -11.86 -36.10 17.99
N LYS A 208 -10.60 -36.39 18.34
CA LYS A 208 -10.22 -37.47 19.31
C LYS A 208 -9.97 -36.94 20.72
N SER A 209 -10.02 -35.64 20.94
CA SER A 209 -9.75 -35.03 22.24
C SER A 209 -10.99 -34.32 22.78
N VAL A 210 -11.30 -34.54 24.04
CA VAL A 210 -12.38 -33.86 24.75
C VAL A 210 -12.07 -32.38 25.02
N ALA A 211 -10.79 -31.96 24.85
CA ALA A 211 -10.37 -30.57 24.98
C ALA A 211 -10.65 -29.72 23.72
N VAL A 212 -11.00 -30.36 22.60
CA VAL A 212 -11.32 -29.67 21.33
C VAL A 212 -12.81 -29.78 21.10
N TYR A 213 -13.53 -28.68 21.31
CA TYR A 213 -15.00 -28.66 21.15
C TYR A 213 -15.42 -28.48 19.67
N ARG A 214 -14.59 -27.83 18.86
CA ARG A 214 -14.89 -27.58 17.45
C ARG A 214 -13.60 -27.41 16.65
N TYR A 215 -13.56 -27.97 15.46
CA TYR A 215 -12.54 -27.75 14.45
C TYR A 215 -13.21 -27.43 13.12
N SER A 216 -12.75 -26.36 12.46
CA SER A 216 -13.26 -25.98 11.14
C SER A 216 -12.12 -26.07 10.14
N ALA A 217 -12.38 -26.64 8.98
CA ALA A 217 -11.41 -26.77 7.89
C ALA A 217 -12.02 -26.27 6.58
N LEU A 218 -11.21 -25.57 5.79
CA LEU A 218 -11.59 -25.11 4.46
C LEU A 218 -10.53 -25.57 3.46
N ARG A 219 -10.97 -26.18 2.35
CA ARG A 219 -10.10 -26.52 1.22
C ARG A 219 -10.19 -25.43 0.17
N ILE A 220 -9.06 -24.87 -0.19
CA ILE A 220 -8.95 -23.88 -1.27
C ILE A 220 -8.23 -24.55 -2.44
N ASN A 221 -8.89 -24.64 -3.59
CA ASN A 221 -8.36 -25.26 -4.80
C ASN A 221 -7.86 -24.18 -5.78
N ASN A 222 -7.11 -24.62 -6.80
CA ASN A 222 -6.64 -23.77 -7.92
C ASN A 222 -5.80 -22.54 -7.48
N ILE A 223 -5.08 -22.65 -6.38
CA ILE A 223 -4.19 -21.59 -5.90
C ILE A 223 -3.06 -21.40 -6.92
N LYS A 224 -2.93 -20.19 -7.46
CA LYS A 224 -1.78 -19.78 -8.26
C LYS A 224 -0.84 -18.98 -7.39
N LYS A 225 0.46 -19.27 -7.47
CA LYS A 225 1.48 -18.45 -6.81
C LYS A 225 1.57 -17.11 -7.54
N THR A 226 1.12 -16.06 -6.91
CA THR A 226 1.21 -14.68 -7.40
C THR A 226 1.81 -13.78 -6.31
N VAL A 227 2.24 -12.59 -6.71
CA VAL A 227 2.59 -11.54 -5.75
C VAL A 227 1.29 -10.99 -5.16
N SER A 228 1.25 -10.71 -3.88
CA SER A 228 0.09 -10.09 -3.23
C SER A 228 -0.24 -8.74 -3.88
N PRO A 229 -1.53 -8.35 -3.99
CA PRO A 229 -1.92 -7.05 -4.50
C PRO A 229 -1.19 -5.91 -3.77
N VAL A 230 -0.80 -4.87 -4.51
CA VAL A 230 -0.02 -3.74 -3.97
C VAL A 230 -0.72 -3.10 -2.77
N ALA A 231 -2.02 -2.85 -2.85
CA ALA A 231 -2.79 -2.27 -1.75
C ALA A 231 -2.74 -3.11 -0.47
N MET A 232 -2.76 -4.44 -0.59
CA MET A 232 -2.60 -5.35 0.56
C MET A 232 -1.19 -5.26 1.14
N ARG A 233 -0.15 -5.22 0.29
CA ARG A 233 1.24 -5.09 0.74
C ARG A 233 1.49 -3.78 1.46
N ILE A 234 0.94 -2.67 0.97
CA ILE A 234 1.00 -1.37 1.63
C ILE A 234 0.42 -1.44 3.05
N ARG A 235 -0.78 -2.03 3.20
CA ARG A 235 -1.42 -2.20 4.52
C ARG A 235 -0.56 -3.00 5.48
N LEU A 236 -0.01 -4.13 5.01
CA LEU A 236 0.84 -5.00 5.84
C LEU A 236 2.19 -4.34 6.18
N PHE A 237 2.67 -3.45 5.34
CA PHE A 237 3.91 -2.71 5.59
C PHE A 237 3.70 -1.55 6.57
N TYR A 238 2.53 -0.91 6.55
CA TYR A 238 2.22 0.20 7.43
C TYR A 238 1.77 -0.22 8.84
N CYS A 239 1.23 -1.44 9.00
CA CYS A 239 0.69 -2.02 10.22
C CYS A 239 1.38 -3.33 10.55
#